data_f9b8a7d24c26203b996dbf4cfa2dd150
#
_entry.id   f9b8a7d24c26203b996dbf4cfa2dd150
#
_cell.length_a   1.000
_cell.length_b   1.000
_cell.length_c   1.000
_cell.angle_alpha   90.00
_cell.angle_beta   90.00
_cell.angle_gamma   90.00
#
_symmetry.space_group_name_H-M   'P 1'
#
loop_
_entity.id
_entity.type
_entity.pdbx_description
1 polymer ?
#
loop_
_entity_poly.entity_id
_entity_poly.type
_entity_poly.pdbx_seq_one_letter_code
_entity_poly.pdbx_strand_id
1 'polypeptide(L)'
;RLKAARDWHDWESASILLADPQGLPRRWADPAYLLTRARIITHYFVNGAWLEDGQLLNNAGRLTGIPAILLQGRLDIEAPLVTAWELARAWPQSELQLLPHAAHSIANPDMSAAIVAATDRFRDFQQK
;
A
#
# COMPACT_ATOMS: atom_id res chain seq x y z
N ARG A 1 -13.10 -14.29 19.47
CA ARG A 1 -11.89 -13.73 18.86
C ARG A 1 -11.83 -14.03 17.34
N LEU A 2 -11.95 -15.33 16.94
CA LEU A 2 -11.89 -15.69 15.52
C LEU A 2 -13.02 -15.04 14.69
N LYS A 3 -14.25 -14.98 15.25
CA LYS A 3 -15.35 -14.26 14.58
C LYS A 3 -14.99 -12.81 14.31
N ALA A 4 -14.48 -12.08 15.30
CA ALA A 4 -14.10 -10.68 15.11
C ALA A 4 -12.96 -10.52 14.10
N ALA A 5 -11.98 -11.44 14.06
CA ALA A 5 -10.94 -11.43 13.05
C ALA A 5 -11.50 -11.66 11.64
N ARG A 6 -12.49 -12.56 11.49
CA ARG A 6 -13.20 -12.77 10.22
C ARG A 6 -13.98 -11.54 9.80
N ASP A 7 -14.80 -10.98 10.67
CA ASP A 7 -15.61 -9.79 10.39
C ASP A 7 -14.71 -8.63 9.92
N TRP A 8 -13.53 -8.45 10.55
CA TRP A 8 -12.53 -7.47 10.11
C TRP A 8 -12.01 -7.77 8.70
N HIS A 9 -11.62 -9.01 8.44
CA HIS A 9 -11.09 -9.40 7.13
C HIS A 9 -12.13 -9.32 6.03
N ASP A 10 -13.39 -9.70 6.31
CA ASP A 10 -14.48 -9.61 5.34
C ASP A 10 -14.74 -8.15 4.94
N TRP A 11 -14.71 -7.23 5.92
CA TRP A 11 -14.83 -5.80 5.67
C TRP A 11 -13.65 -5.27 4.83
N GLU A 12 -12.43 -5.58 5.20
CA GLU A 12 -11.23 -5.15 4.50
C GLU A 12 -11.15 -5.76 3.08
N SER A 13 -11.54 -7.04 2.94
CA SER A 13 -11.58 -7.72 1.64
C SER A 13 -12.54 -7.07 0.66
N ALA A 14 -13.65 -6.53 1.15
CA ALA A 14 -14.63 -5.88 0.29
C ALA A 14 -14.04 -4.64 -0.41
N SER A 15 -13.12 -3.94 0.22
CA SER A 15 -12.41 -2.79 -0.39
C SER A 15 -11.34 -3.23 -1.40
N ILE A 16 -10.59 -4.29 -1.09
CA ILE A 16 -9.54 -4.82 -1.98
C ILE A 16 -10.15 -5.37 -3.28
N LEU A 17 -11.29 -6.08 -3.18
CA LEU A 17 -11.92 -6.75 -4.33
C LEU A 17 -12.62 -5.81 -5.31
N LEU A 18 -12.77 -4.53 -4.99
CA LEU A 18 -13.46 -3.55 -5.85
C LEU A 18 -12.94 -3.50 -7.30
N ALA A 19 -11.67 -3.82 -7.52
CA ALA A 19 -11.04 -3.81 -8.84
C ALA A 19 -10.06 -4.98 -9.04
N ASP A 20 -10.17 -6.05 -8.26
CA ASP A 20 -9.29 -7.21 -8.38
C ASP A 20 -10.10 -8.47 -8.75
N PRO A 21 -10.07 -8.89 -10.04
CA PRO A 21 -10.80 -10.08 -10.48
C PRO A 21 -10.16 -11.40 -10.00
N GLN A 22 -8.96 -11.38 -9.44
CA GLN A 22 -8.24 -12.59 -9.03
C GLN A 22 -8.62 -13.09 -7.64
N GLY A 23 -9.39 -12.30 -6.88
CA GLY A 23 -9.83 -12.65 -5.54
C GLY A 23 -8.72 -12.60 -4.50
N LEU A 24 -9.02 -13.11 -3.29
CA LEU A 24 -8.12 -13.05 -2.15
C LEU A 24 -7.11 -14.20 -2.16
N PRO A 25 -5.90 -13.99 -1.63
CA PRO A 25 -4.91 -15.05 -1.44
C PRO A 25 -5.47 -16.20 -0.59
N ARG A 26 -5.15 -17.46 -0.93
CA ARG A 26 -5.62 -18.67 -0.21
C ARG A 26 -5.37 -18.63 1.30
N ARG A 27 -4.26 -18.00 1.75
CA ARG A 27 -3.93 -17.86 3.18
C ARG A 27 -5.00 -17.10 3.98
N TRP A 28 -5.85 -16.31 3.32
CA TRP A 28 -6.93 -15.57 3.97
C TRP A 28 -8.11 -16.47 4.40
N ALA A 29 -8.13 -17.73 3.95
CA ALA A 29 -9.06 -18.75 4.45
C ALA A 29 -8.55 -19.46 5.74
N ASP A 30 -7.27 -19.32 6.10
CA ASP A 30 -6.67 -19.95 7.27
C ASP A 30 -7.02 -19.19 8.58
N PRO A 31 -7.72 -19.83 9.53
CA PRO A 31 -8.08 -19.21 10.80
C PRO A 31 -6.88 -18.73 11.64
N ALA A 32 -5.75 -19.45 11.60
CA ALA A 32 -4.56 -19.07 12.35
C ALA A 32 -3.92 -17.80 11.74
N TYR A 33 -3.88 -17.71 10.41
CA TYR A 33 -3.43 -16.52 9.70
C TYR A 33 -4.32 -15.32 10.01
N LEU A 34 -5.65 -15.47 9.93
CA LEU A 34 -6.61 -14.40 10.22
C LEU A 34 -6.44 -13.83 11.63
N LEU A 35 -6.33 -14.71 12.63
CA LEU A 35 -6.12 -14.30 14.03
C LEU A 35 -4.81 -13.55 14.22
N THR A 36 -3.74 -14.07 13.66
CA THR A 36 -2.40 -13.47 13.78
C THR A 36 -2.37 -12.08 13.11
N ARG A 37 -2.87 -12.00 11.88
CA ARG A 37 -2.93 -10.74 11.14
C ARG A 37 -3.78 -9.69 11.85
N ALA A 38 -5.00 -10.04 12.28
CA ALA A 38 -5.88 -9.14 12.99
C ALA A 38 -5.25 -8.62 14.30
N ARG A 39 -4.55 -9.47 15.05
CA ARG A 39 -3.86 -9.06 16.29
C ARG A 39 -2.73 -8.07 16.01
N ILE A 40 -1.94 -8.29 14.95
CA ILE A 40 -0.85 -7.40 14.59
C ILE A 40 -1.40 -6.05 14.15
N ILE A 41 -2.35 -6.03 13.21
CA ILE A 41 -2.93 -4.80 12.68
C ILE A 41 -3.58 -3.96 13.79
N THR A 42 -4.45 -4.58 14.61
CA THR A 42 -5.13 -3.85 15.68
C THR A 42 -4.14 -3.35 16.74
N HIS A 43 -3.06 -4.08 17.00
CA HIS A 43 -2.00 -3.62 17.90
C HIS A 43 -1.32 -2.34 17.36
N TYR A 44 -0.99 -2.30 16.08
CA TYR A 44 -0.44 -1.09 15.46
C TYR A 44 -1.43 0.07 15.51
N PHE A 45 -2.69 -0.15 15.16
CA PHE A 45 -3.69 0.90 15.12
C PHE A 45 -3.97 1.51 16.50
N VAL A 46 -4.12 0.67 17.54
CA VAL A 46 -4.36 1.15 18.91
C VAL A 46 -3.20 2.00 19.43
N ASN A 47 -1.99 1.76 18.96
CA ASN A 47 -0.80 2.50 19.36
C ASN A 47 -0.39 3.59 18.33
N GLY A 48 -1.26 3.95 17.37
CA GLY A 48 -0.92 4.95 16.35
C GLY A 48 0.34 4.62 15.56
N ALA A 49 0.65 3.31 15.39
CA ALA A 49 1.90 2.81 14.80
C ALA A 49 3.17 3.38 15.48
N TRP A 50 3.06 3.93 16.68
CA TRP A 50 4.12 4.69 17.40
C TRP A 50 4.68 5.87 16.61
N LEU A 51 3.86 6.47 15.76
CA LEU A 51 4.18 7.66 15.00
C LEU A 51 3.38 8.86 15.53
N GLU A 52 4.00 10.02 15.50
CA GLU A 52 3.28 11.28 15.68
C GLU A 52 2.44 11.58 14.43
N ASP A 53 1.36 12.33 14.60
CA ASP A 53 0.49 12.71 13.48
C ASP A 53 1.27 13.49 12.41
N GLY A 54 1.16 13.04 11.16
CA GLY A 54 1.88 13.61 10.02
C GLY A 54 3.40 13.38 10.01
N GLN A 55 3.97 12.62 10.95
CA GLN A 55 5.42 12.45 11.10
C GLN A 55 6.11 12.06 9.79
N LEU A 56 5.56 11.12 9.02
CA LEU A 56 6.19 10.63 7.78
C LEU A 56 6.22 11.74 6.72
N LEU A 57 5.10 12.41 6.51
CA LEU A 57 4.98 13.47 5.52
C LEU A 57 5.83 14.69 5.88
N ASN A 58 5.82 15.11 7.16
CA ASN A 58 6.63 16.21 7.66
C ASN A 58 8.14 15.97 7.53
N ASN A 59 8.55 14.70 7.49
CA ASN A 59 9.95 14.30 7.32
C ASN A 59 10.31 13.88 5.88
N ALA A 60 9.39 13.95 4.93
CA ALA A 60 9.64 13.53 3.55
C ALA A 60 10.79 14.30 2.88
N GLY A 61 11.05 15.54 3.28
CA GLY A 61 12.20 16.32 2.82
C GLY A 61 13.57 15.67 3.10
N ARG A 62 13.66 14.75 4.07
CA ARG A 62 14.89 13.98 4.34
C ARG A 62 15.22 12.97 3.23
N LEU A 63 14.27 12.70 2.33
CA LEU A 63 14.44 11.82 1.17
C LEU A 63 15.01 12.58 -0.05
N THR A 64 15.33 13.86 0.09
CA THR A 64 15.96 14.67 -0.96
C THR A 64 17.24 14.00 -1.46
N GLY A 65 17.37 13.88 -2.79
CA GLY A 65 18.48 13.19 -3.43
C GLY A 65 18.26 11.70 -3.69
N ILE A 66 17.19 11.12 -3.16
CA ILE A 66 16.81 9.72 -3.41
C ILE A 66 15.70 9.70 -4.46
N PRO A 67 15.91 9.13 -5.66
CA PRO A 67 14.85 9.00 -6.65
C PRO A 67 13.84 7.94 -6.23
N ALA A 68 12.56 8.16 -6.57
CA ALA A 68 11.49 7.23 -6.27
C ALA A 68 10.43 7.18 -7.37
N ILE A 69 9.74 6.06 -7.48
CA ILE A 69 8.54 5.90 -8.27
C ILE A 69 7.43 5.45 -7.33
N LEU A 70 6.42 6.29 -7.16
CA LEU A 70 5.24 6.04 -6.36
C LEU A 70 4.14 5.51 -7.28
N LEU A 71 3.73 4.26 -7.10
CA LEU A 71 2.67 3.63 -7.87
C LEU A 71 1.38 3.65 -7.05
N GLN A 72 0.32 4.24 -7.61
CA GLN A 72 -0.95 4.39 -6.91
C GLN A 72 -2.11 3.94 -7.79
N GLY A 73 -2.91 3.02 -7.29
CA GLY A 73 -4.19 2.66 -7.90
C GLY A 73 -5.22 3.79 -7.70
N ARG A 74 -5.88 4.20 -8.78
CA ARG A 74 -6.94 5.24 -8.70
C ARG A 74 -8.13 4.79 -7.88
N LEU A 75 -8.40 3.48 -7.86
CA LEU A 75 -9.55 2.86 -7.20
C LEU A 75 -9.22 2.38 -5.78
N ASP A 76 -8.01 2.70 -5.28
CA ASP A 76 -7.58 2.32 -3.94
C ASP A 76 -8.29 3.19 -2.88
N ILE A 77 -9.17 2.57 -2.13
CA ILE A 77 -9.90 3.21 -1.02
C ILE A 77 -9.29 2.89 0.36
N GLU A 78 -8.34 1.96 0.44
CA GLU A 78 -7.62 1.65 1.68
C GLU A 78 -6.46 2.61 1.90
N ALA A 79 -5.72 2.91 0.82
CA ALA A 79 -4.68 3.92 0.81
C ALA A 79 -5.06 5.00 -0.22
N PRO A 80 -5.83 6.04 0.17
CA PRO A 80 -6.37 7.01 -0.75
C PRO A 80 -5.30 7.76 -1.54
N LEU A 81 -5.58 8.05 -2.81
CA LEU A 81 -4.67 8.76 -3.73
C LEU A 81 -4.07 10.05 -3.14
N VAL A 82 -4.82 10.76 -2.30
CA VAL A 82 -4.35 12.01 -1.69
C VAL A 82 -3.05 11.81 -0.91
N THR A 83 -2.90 10.67 -0.22
CA THR A 83 -1.68 10.36 0.56
C THR A 83 -0.46 10.23 -0.34
N ALA A 84 -0.57 9.50 -1.45
CA ALA A 84 0.52 9.36 -2.43
C ALA A 84 0.84 10.70 -3.13
N TRP A 85 -0.19 11.50 -3.40
CA TRP A 85 -0.03 12.81 -4.02
C TRP A 85 0.68 13.81 -3.09
N GLU A 86 0.32 13.86 -1.80
CA GLU A 86 0.97 14.70 -0.82
C GLU A 86 2.44 14.30 -0.62
N LEU A 87 2.72 12.98 -0.56
CA LEU A 87 4.08 12.47 -0.47
C LEU A 87 4.91 12.86 -1.71
N ALA A 88 4.35 12.71 -2.92
CA ALA A 88 5.03 13.09 -4.14
C ALA A 88 5.39 14.59 -4.17
N ARG A 89 4.52 15.44 -3.63
CA ARG A 89 4.81 16.88 -3.52
C ARG A 89 5.89 17.21 -2.50
N ALA A 90 5.99 16.42 -1.45
CA ALA A 90 6.97 16.61 -0.39
C ALA A 90 8.32 15.95 -0.69
N TRP A 91 8.39 15.05 -1.68
CA TRP A 91 9.58 14.32 -2.08
C TRP A 91 10.02 14.72 -3.50
N PRO A 92 10.96 15.69 -3.68
CA PRO A 92 11.24 16.33 -4.98
C PRO A 92 11.71 15.40 -6.10
N GLN A 93 12.37 14.28 -5.77
CA GLN A 93 12.86 13.31 -6.75
C GLN A 93 11.92 12.12 -6.94
N SER A 94 10.68 12.21 -6.48
CA SER A 94 9.67 11.20 -6.73
C SER A 94 8.87 11.48 -8.00
N GLU A 95 8.46 10.39 -8.66
CA GLU A 95 7.51 10.38 -9.77
C GLU A 95 6.25 9.63 -9.32
N LEU A 96 5.09 10.28 -9.37
CA LEU A 96 3.81 9.62 -9.08
C LEU A 96 3.20 9.09 -10.38
N GLN A 97 3.00 7.78 -10.45
CA GLN A 97 2.28 7.11 -11.53
C GLN A 97 0.91 6.64 -11.04
N LEU A 98 -0.14 7.20 -11.63
CA LEU A 98 -1.51 6.85 -11.33
C LEU A 98 -1.99 5.75 -12.29
N LEU A 99 -2.44 4.63 -11.73
CA LEU A 99 -2.96 3.48 -12.47
C LEU A 99 -4.50 3.53 -12.46
N PRO A 100 -5.16 3.88 -13.58
CA PRO A 100 -6.57 4.23 -13.60
C PRO A 100 -7.51 3.06 -13.29
N HIS A 101 -7.07 1.82 -13.52
CA HIS A 101 -7.88 0.60 -13.35
C HIS A 101 -7.40 -0.29 -12.21
N ALA A 102 -6.40 0.14 -11.43
CA ALA A 102 -5.91 -0.59 -10.27
C ALA A 102 -6.53 -0.06 -8.96
N ALA A 103 -6.68 -0.96 -8.00
CA ALA A 103 -6.98 -0.65 -6.60
C ALA A 103 -5.77 -0.96 -5.72
N HIS A 104 -5.98 -1.53 -4.52
CA HIS A 104 -4.93 -1.79 -3.54
C HIS A 104 -4.05 -3.00 -3.87
N SER A 105 -4.56 -3.95 -4.64
CA SER A 105 -3.89 -5.24 -4.84
C SER A 105 -2.72 -5.16 -5.82
N ILE A 106 -1.56 -5.68 -5.40
CA ILE A 106 -0.40 -5.89 -6.29
C ILE A 106 -0.62 -7.02 -7.29
N ALA A 107 -1.65 -7.87 -7.11
CA ALA A 107 -2.04 -8.91 -8.05
C ALA A 107 -2.80 -8.36 -9.26
N ASN A 108 -3.25 -7.10 -9.21
CA ASN A 108 -3.81 -6.43 -10.39
C ASN A 108 -2.76 -6.37 -11.51
N PRO A 109 -3.09 -6.80 -12.75
CA PRO A 109 -2.12 -6.87 -13.84
C PRO A 109 -1.40 -5.55 -14.14
N ASP A 110 -2.13 -4.42 -14.11
CA ASP A 110 -1.55 -3.11 -14.37
C ASP A 110 -0.57 -2.71 -13.25
N MET A 111 -0.92 -3.02 -12.00
CA MET A 111 -0.05 -2.76 -10.85
C MET A 111 1.21 -3.63 -10.92
N SER A 112 1.08 -4.93 -11.17
CA SER A 112 2.22 -5.84 -11.33
C SER A 112 3.16 -5.39 -12.44
N ALA A 113 2.62 -5.04 -13.61
CA ALA A 113 3.43 -4.56 -14.74
C ALA A 113 4.16 -3.25 -14.41
N ALA A 114 3.48 -2.32 -13.73
CA ALA A 114 4.07 -1.05 -13.31
C ALA A 114 5.20 -1.25 -12.28
N ILE A 115 5.03 -2.19 -11.33
CA ILE A 115 6.07 -2.54 -10.35
C ILE A 115 7.31 -3.07 -11.07
N VAL A 116 7.15 -4.02 -12.01
CA VAL A 116 8.27 -4.57 -12.78
C VAL A 116 8.98 -3.47 -13.57
N ALA A 117 8.22 -2.63 -14.28
CA ALA A 117 8.79 -1.51 -15.04
C ALA A 117 9.54 -0.52 -14.15
N ALA A 118 9.00 -0.19 -12.96
CA ALA A 118 9.64 0.69 -12.00
C ALA A 118 10.95 0.10 -11.44
N THR A 119 10.95 -1.19 -11.09
CA THR A 119 12.15 -1.87 -10.59
C THR A 119 13.23 -2.00 -11.68
N ASP A 120 12.85 -2.25 -12.93
CA ASP A 120 13.78 -2.30 -14.06
C ASP A 120 14.47 -0.95 -14.32
N ARG A 121 13.77 0.17 -14.10
CA ARG A 121 14.38 1.52 -14.20
C ARG A 121 15.48 1.74 -13.16
N PHE A 122 15.43 1.07 -12.01
CA PHE A 122 16.45 1.17 -10.95
C PHE A 122 17.52 0.09 -11.02
N ARG A 123 17.44 -0.88 -11.94
CA ARG A 123 18.42 -1.99 -12.06
C ARG A 123 19.87 -1.49 -12.16
N ASP A 124 20.08 -0.46 -12.98
CA ASP A 124 21.39 0.08 -13.28
C ASP A 124 21.65 1.41 -12.52
N PHE A 125 20.84 1.70 -11.51
CA PHE A 125 20.95 2.91 -10.73
C PHE A 125 22.19 2.82 -9.83
N GLN A 126 23.24 3.56 -10.20
CA GLN A 126 24.40 3.78 -9.34
C GLN A 126 24.24 5.13 -8.64
N GLN A 127 24.27 5.13 -7.31
CA GLN A 127 24.40 6.37 -6.54
C GLN A 127 25.73 7.02 -6.91
N LYS A 128 25.66 8.18 -7.55
CA LYS A 128 26.82 9.04 -7.81
C LYS A 128 27.17 9.81 -6.55
#